data_8b3159d4be1e861823f3f2664a396202
#
_entry.id   8b3159d4be1e861823f3f2664a396202
#
_cell.length_a   1.000
_cell.length_b   1.000
_cell.length_c   1.000
_cell.angle_alpha   90.00
_cell.angle_beta   90.00
_cell.angle_gamma   90.00
#
_symmetry.space_group_name_H-M   'P 1'
#
loop_
_entity.id
_entity.type
_entity.pdbx_description
1 polymer ?
#
loop_
_entity_poly.entity_id
_entity_poly.type
_entity_poly.pdbx_seq_one_letter_code
_entity_poly.pdbx_strand_id
1 'polypeptide(L)'
;VEVVNGYININDYKTNKEIKDKGFTNWEGITNKMFRPVNHLDDCNLNHYNLQLSIYAYIIKKHNPKLKIGKLTIQHVKFKQVGEDTNGYPINEHVNGEPVLENIKIYELPYMKDEVNSLVMWIKDNQ
;
A
#
# COMPACT_ATOMS: atom_id res chain seq x y z
N VAL A 1 -4.50 10.03 8.38
CA VAL A 1 -5.80 10.34 7.76
C VAL A 1 -6.14 11.80 7.97
N GLU A 2 -6.53 12.45 6.92
CA GLU A 2 -6.90 13.87 6.94
C GLU A 2 -8.24 14.04 6.23
N VAL A 3 -9.11 14.88 6.76
CA VAL A 3 -10.38 15.25 6.10
C VAL A 3 -10.29 16.70 5.70
N VAL A 4 -10.35 16.96 4.39
CA VAL A 4 -10.26 18.31 3.81
C VAL A 4 -11.44 18.53 2.88
N ASN A 5 -12.23 19.57 3.16
CA ASN A 5 -13.40 19.94 2.34
C ASN A 5 -14.39 18.77 2.10
N GLY A 6 -14.55 17.91 3.11
CA GLY A 6 -15.42 16.73 3.02
C GLY A 6 -14.83 15.53 2.31
N TYR A 7 -13.54 15.56 1.94
CA TYR A 7 -12.81 14.44 1.34
C TYR A 7 -11.90 13.77 2.33
N ILE A 8 -11.90 12.43 2.31
CA ILE A 8 -11.01 11.60 3.11
C ILE A 8 -9.71 11.41 2.33
N ASN A 9 -8.61 11.93 2.84
CA ASN A 9 -7.28 11.72 2.27
C ASN A 9 -6.48 10.83 3.22
N ILE A 10 -5.91 9.77 2.69
CA ILE A 10 -5.07 8.84 3.44
C ILE A 10 -3.69 8.83 2.82
N ASN A 11 -2.69 9.11 3.66
CA ASN A 11 -1.29 9.07 3.26
C ASN A 11 -0.55 8.14 4.22
N ASP A 12 0.19 7.19 3.66
CA ASP A 12 0.97 6.23 4.41
C ASP A 12 2.42 6.25 3.95
N TYR A 13 3.34 6.04 4.88
CA TYR A 13 4.77 6.00 4.61
C TYR A 13 5.25 4.56 4.61
N LYS A 14 6.02 4.18 3.59
CA LYS A 14 6.65 2.86 3.49
C LYS A 14 8.16 3.02 3.33
N THR A 15 8.89 2.20 4.05
CA THR A 15 10.36 2.20 4.02
C THR A 15 10.95 0.91 3.46
N ASN A 16 10.12 0.08 2.82
CA ASN A 16 10.55 -1.17 2.20
C ASN A 16 11.70 -0.92 1.23
N LYS A 17 12.55 -1.92 1.06
CA LYS A 17 13.62 -1.88 0.06
C LYS A 17 13.05 -1.61 -1.33
N GLU A 18 11.91 -2.24 -1.66
CA GLU A 18 11.28 -2.17 -2.97
C GLU A 18 9.76 -2.25 -2.83
N ILE A 19 9.03 -1.51 -3.67
CA ILE A 19 7.59 -1.66 -3.85
C ILE A 19 7.35 -2.21 -5.26
N LYS A 20 6.85 -3.43 -5.33
CA LYS A 20 6.54 -4.11 -6.60
C LYS A 20 5.11 -3.85 -7.01
N ASP A 21 4.89 -3.60 -8.29
CA ASP A 21 3.57 -3.37 -8.89
C ASP A 21 3.02 -4.58 -9.64
N LYS A 22 3.79 -5.67 -9.70
CA LYS A 22 3.40 -6.92 -10.34
C LYS A 22 3.71 -8.10 -9.43
N GLY A 23 2.90 -9.17 -9.54
CA GLY A 23 3.16 -10.43 -8.89
C GLY A 23 4.35 -11.15 -9.50
N PHE A 24 4.94 -12.07 -8.75
CA PHE A 24 6.01 -12.92 -9.24
C PHE A 24 5.49 -13.81 -10.39
N THR A 25 6.23 -13.84 -11.49
CA THR A 25 5.93 -14.71 -12.63
C THR A 25 6.93 -15.86 -12.65
N ASN A 26 6.42 -17.10 -12.65
CA ASN A 26 7.26 -18.28 -12.66
C ASN A 26 7.80 -18.59 -14.07
N TRP A 27 8.61 -19.64 -14.19
CA TRP A 27 9.23 -20.04 -15.46
C TRP A 27 8.21 -20.48 -16.53
N GLU A 28 6.99 -20.88 -16.11
CA GLU A 28 5.90 -21.24 -17.02
C GLU A 28 5.12 -20.01 -17.52
N GLY A 29 5.49 -18.81 -17.07
CA GLY A 29 4.78 -17.57 -17.40
C GLY A 29 3.54 -17.32 -16.56
N ILE A 30 3.34 -18.05 -15.45
CA ILE A 30 2.21 -17.88 -14.55
C ILE A 30 2.57 -16.86 -13.49
N THR A 31 1.79 -15.78 -13.41
CA THR A 31 1.95 -14.72 -12.42
C THR A 31 1.12 -15.00 -11.17
N ASN A 32 1.71 -14.82 -10.00
CA ASN A 32 0.99 -14.96 -8.73
C ASN A 32 -0.11 -13.92 -8.61
N LYS A 33 -1.31 -14.38 -8.29
CA LYS A 33 -2.49 -13.56 -8.07
C LYS A 33 -2.94 -13.70 -6.61
N MET A 34 -3.71 -12.72 -6.15
CA MET A 34 -4.37 -12.81 -4.85
C MET A 34 -5.45 -13.88 -4.86
N PHE A 35 -5.94 -14.24 -3.66
CA PHE A 35 -7.05 -15.18 -3.51
C PHE A 35 -8.39 -14.49 -3.80
N ARG A 36 -9.43 -15.31 -4.03
CA ARG A 36 -10.79 -14.79 -4.18
C ARG A 36 -11.22 -13.98 -2.96
N PRO A 37 -12.04 -12.93 -3.14
CA PRO A 37 -12.68 -12.46 -4.39
C PRO A 37 -11.84 -11.48 -5.21
N VAL A 38 -10.58 -11.27 -4.87
CA VAL A 38 -9.68 -10.31 -5.54
C VAL A 38 -8.61 -11.01 -6.38
N ASN A 39 -8.90 -12.19 -6.89
CA ASN A 39 -7.97 -13.00 -7.67
C ASN A 39 -7.63 -12.46 -9.06
N HIS A 40 -8.24 -11.36 -9.48
CA HIS A 40 -7.83 -10.60 -10.67
C HIS A 40 -6.64 -9.69 -10.41
N LEU A 41 -6.30 -9.45 -9.14
CA LEU A 41 -5.16 -8.61 -8.77
C LEU A 41 -3.89 -9.42 -8.62
N ASP A 42 -2.77 -8.88 -9.09
CA ASP A 42 -1.46 -9.45 -8.82
C ASP A 42 -1.15 -9.42 -7.33
N ASP A 43 -0.54 -10.49 -6.83
CA ASP A 43 -0.05 -10.57 -5.46
C ASP A 43 1.27 -9.80 -5.36
N CYS A 44 1.18 -8.51 -5.05
CA CYS A 44 2.32 -7.60 -4.95
C CYS A 44 2.11 -6.53 -3.87
N ASN A 45 3.20 -5.91 -3.45
CA ASN A 45 3.17 -4.89 -2.40
C ASN A 45 2.19 -3.76 -2.71
N LEU A 46 2.25 -3.22 -3.92
CA LEU A 46 1.45 -2.05 -4.28
C LEU A 46 -0.05 -2.35 -4.20
N ASN A 47 -0.48 -3.51 -4.69
CA ASN A 47 -1.89 -3.92 -4.61
C ASN A 47 -2.33 -4.17 -3.16
N HIS A 48 -1.48 -4.78 -2.33
CA HIS A 48 -1.76 -4.93 -0.91
C HIS A 48 -1.95 -3.58 -0.22
N TYR A 49 -1.05 -2.63 -0.48
CA TYR A 49 -1.15 -1.29 0.10
C TYR A 49 -2.39 -0.55 -0.39
N ASN A 50 -2.70 -0.66 -1.69
CA ASN A 50 -3.89 -0.05 -2.26
C ASN A 50 -5.18 -0.60 -1.64
N LEU A 51 -5.28 -1.91 -1.49
CA LEU A 51 -6.42 -2.54 -0.80
C LEU A 51 -6.52 -2.07 0.65
N GLN A 52 -5.39 -2.00 1.37
CA GLN A 52 -5.36 -1.55 2.75
C GLN A 52 -5.90 -0.14 2.90
N LEU A 53 -5.42 0.80 2.09
CA LEU A 53 -5.90 2.18 2.13
C LEU A 53 -7.37 2.28 1.72
N SER A 54 -7.78 1.50 0.72
CA SER A 54 -9.17 1.47 0.26
C SER A 54 -10.12 0.92 1.34
N ILE A 55 -9.70 -0.10 2.08
CA ILE A 55 -10.47 -0.63 3.21
C ILE A 55 -10.59 0.41 4.32
N TYR A 56 -9.50 1.12 4.65
CA TYR A 56 -9.55 2.19 5.64
C TYR A 56 -10.51 3.31 5.23
N ALA A 57 -10.45 3.73 3.96
CA ALA A 57 -11.36 4.74 3.43
C ALA A 57 -12.82 4.28 3.47
N TYR A 58 -13.07 3.01 3.15
CA TYR A 58 -14.40 2.41 3.25
C TYR A 58 -14.95 2.45 4.67
N ILE A 59 -14.12 2.07 5.65
CA ILE A 59 -14.53 2.06 7.07
C ILE A 59 -14.87 3.48 7.53
N ILE A 60 -14.03 4.45 7.21
CA ILE A 60 -14.25 5.85 7.60
C ILE A 60 -15.53 6.39 6.96
N LYS A 61 -15.74 6.13 5.68
CA LYS A 61 -16.94 6.56 4.97
C LYS A 61 -18.21 5.90 5.50
N LYS A 62 -18.13 4.64 5.92
CA LYS A 62 -19.25 3.91 6.51
C LYS A 62 -19.71 4.56 7.82
N HIS A 63 -18.76 5.02 8.64
CA HIS A 63 -19.05 5.72 9.90
C HIS A 63 -19.48 7.16 9.68
N ASN A 64 -19.13 7.77 8.54
CA ASN A 64 -19.52 9.12 8.19
C ASN A 64 -19.87 9.21 6.70
N PRO A 65 -21.11 8.81 6.32
CA PRO A 65 -21.49 8.69 4.91
C PRO A 65 -21.50 10.00 4.10
N LYS A 66 -21.43 11.14 4.76
CA LYS A 66 -21.37 12.45 4.09
C LYS A 66 -19.99 12.73 3.49
N LEU A 67 -18.95 12.04 3.97
CA LEU A 67 -17.60 12.20 3.46
C LEU A 67 -17.45 11.49 2.12
N LYS A 68 -16.62 12.07 1.26
CA LYS A 68 -16.21 11.49 -0.02
C LYS A 68 -14.78 10.98 0.09
N ILE A 69 -14.44 9.98 -0.73
CA ILE A 69 -13.09 9.47 -0.78
C ILE A 69 -12.26 10.39 -1.66
N GLY A 70 -11.18 10.91 -1.10
CA GLY A 70 -10.23 11.78 -1.77
C GLY A 70 -8.99 11.02 -2.24
N LYS A 71 -7.81 11.50 -1.88
CA LYS A 71 -6.54 10.92 -2.32
C LYS A 71 -6.07 9.81 -1.39
N LEU A 72 -5.67 8.68 -1.98
CA LEU A 72 -5.02 7.58 -1.31
C LEU A 72 -3.57 7.54 -1.80
N THR A 73 -2.62 7.78 -0.91
CA THR A 73 -1.23 8.02 -1.29
C THR A 73 -0.29 7.16 -0.45
N ILE A 74 0.68 6.56 -1.11
CA ILE A 74 1.84 5.91 -0.47
C ILE A 74 3.07 6.77 -0.75
N GLN A 75 3.80 7.13 0.29
CA GLN A 75 5.12 7.74 0.16
C GLN A 75 6.18 6.69 0.46
N HIS A 76 6.88 6.27 -0.58
CA HIS A 76 7.97 5.32 -0.45
C HIS A 76 9.27 6.07 -0.18
N VAL A 77 9.72 5.98 1.06
CA VAL A 77 10.91 6.66 1.56
C VAL A 77 12.09 5.70 1.49
N LYS A 78 13.14 6.08 0.77
CA LYS A 78 14.40 5.34 0.73
C LYS A 78 15.49 6.14 1.44
N PHE A 79 16.21 5.45 2.33
CA PHE A 79 17.38 6.01 2.99
C PHE A 79 18.64 5.56 2.27
N LYS A 80 19.66 6.42 2.28
CA LYS A 80 20.94 6.12 1.68
C LYS A 80 21.65 5.01 2.46
N GLN A 81 22.05 3.95 1.76
CA GLN A 81 22.76 2.83 2.35
C GLN A 81 24.26 2.95 2.12
N VAL A 82 25.06 2.60 3.14
CA VAL A 82 26.53 2.64 3.09
C VAL A 82 27.15 1.26 3.22
N GLY A 83 26.35 0.21 3.35
CA GLY A 83 26.84 -1.16 3.46
C GLY A 83 25.81 -2.11 4.06
N GLU A 84 26.28 -3.27 4.47
CA GLU A 84 25.47 -4.29 5.14
C GLU A 84 26.17 -4.73 6.43
N ASP A 85 25.40 -5.13 7.44
CA ASP A 85 25.93 -5.73 8.66
C ASP A 85 26.29 -7.20 8.44
N THR A 86 26.78 -7.87 9.50
CA THR A 86 27.18 -9.28 9.42
C THR A 86 26.03 -10.24 9.11
N ASN A 87 24.78 -9.80 9.30
CA ASN A 87 23.58 -10.59 9.01
C ASN A 87 22.94 -10.23 7.66
N GLY A 88 23.58 -9.36 6.86
CA GLY A 88 23.08 -8.93 5.57
C GLY A 88 22.02 -7.82 5.63
N TYR A 89 21.79 -7.22 6.79
CA TYR A 89 20.87 -6.09 6.91
C TYR A 89 21.52 -4.80 6.42
N PRO A 90 20.78 -3.94 5.70
CA PRO A 90 21.33 -2.68 5.21
C PRO A 90 21.69 -1.74 6.35
N ILE A 91 22.83 -1.08 6.21
CA ILE A 91 23.26 0.00 7.10
C ILE A 91 22.97 1.32 6.41
N ASN A 92 22.15 2.15 7.02
CA ASN A 92 21.82 3.48 6.51
C ASN A 92 22.88 4.50 6.92
N GLU A 93 23.21 5.41 6.02
CA GLU A 93 24.06 6.56 6.36
C GLU A 93 23.32 7.49 7.31
N HIS A 94 24.04 7.96 8.35
CA HIS A 94 23.50 8.92 9.31
C HIS A 94 24.36 10.17 9.36
N VAL A 95 23.72 11.31 9.49
CA VAL A 95 24.34 12.61 9.73
C VAL A 95 23.67 13.22 10.95
N ASN A 96 24.47 13.58 11.96
CA ASN A 96 23.97 14.14 13.23
C ASN A 96 22.92 13.24 13.91
N GLY A 97 23.09 11.91 13.81
CA GLY A 97 22.17 10.93 14.39
C GLY A 97 20.90 10.67 13.61
N GLU A 98 20.71 11.30 12.45
CA GLU A 98 19.54 11.11 11.60
C GLU A 98 19.91 10.36 10.31
N PRO A 99 19.04 9.43 9.83
CA PRO A 99 19.29 8.76 8.57
C PRO A 99 19.22 9.72 7.40
N VAL A 100 20.12 9.55 6.44
CA VAL A 100 20.16 10.37 5.22
C VAL A 100 19.14 9.86 4.22
N LEU A 101 18.29 10.75 3.77
CA LEU A 101 17.27 10.46 2.77
C LEU A 101 17.91 10.36 1.39
N GLU A 102 17.65 9.26 0.67
CA GLU A 102 18.08 9.09 -0.72
C GLU A 102 17.00 9.57 -1.68
N ASN A 103 15.77 9.12 -1.47
CA ASN A 103 14.67 9.40 -2.38
C ASN A 103 13.31 9.24 -1.68
N ILE A 104 12.33 9.99 -2.18
CA ILE A 104 10.91 9.79 -1.84
C ILE A 104 10.15 9.65 -3.15
N LYS A 105 9.46 8.52 -3.33
CA LYS A 105 8.57 8.31 -4.46
C LYS A 105 7.13 8.29 -3.98
N ILE A 106 6.28 9.08 -4.62
CA ILE A 106 4.87 9.20 -4.26
C ILE A 106 4.04 8.39 -5.23
N TYR A 107 3.22 7.48 -4.69
CA TYR A 107 2.23 6.72 -5.45
C TYR A 107 0.83 7.22 -5.09
N GLU A 108 0.13 7.76 -6.05
CA GLU A 108 -1.29 8.07 -5.90
C GLU A 108 -2.08 6.87 -6.40
N LEU A 109 -2.90 6.29 -5.52
CA LEU A 109 -3.58 5.03 -5.77
C LEU A 109 -5.08 5.25 -5.97
N PRO A 110 -5.72 4.52 -6.89
CA PRO A 110 -7.16 4.61 -7.05
C PRO A 110 -7.88 3.95 -5.88
N TYR A 111 -9.09 4.43 -5.59
CA TYR A 111 -9.95 3.74 -4.64
C TYR A 111 -10.51 2.45 -5.28
N MET A 112 -10.20 1.32 -4.67
CA MET A 112 -10.64 0.00 -5.12
C MET A 112 -12.05 -0.33 -4.60
N LYS A 113 -13.06 0.42 -5.08
CA LYS A 113 -14.43 0.31 -4.60
C LYS A 113 -15.01 -1.10 -4.79
N ASP A 114 -14.86 -1.65 -5.99
CA ASP A 114 -15.45 -2.95 -6.34
C ASP A 114 -14.78 -4.09 -5.58
N GLU A 115 -13.46 -4.04 -5.46
CA GLU A 115 -12.68 -5.03 -4.72
C GLU A 115 -13.02 -5.00 -3.22
N VAL A 116 -13.15 -3.82 -2.63
CA VAL A 116 -13.54 -3.67 -1.21
C VAL A 116 -14.96 -4.18 -1.00
N ASN A 117 -15.90 -3.85 -1.87
CA ASN A 117 -17.27 -4.34 -1.79
C ASN A 117 -17.33 -5.87 -1.91
N SER A 118 -16.55 -6.45 -2.82
CA SER A 118 -16.45 -7.90 -2.97
C SER A 118 -15.90 -8.58 -1.71
N LEU A 119 -14.89 -8.00 -1.09
CA LEU A 119 -14.31 -8.50 0.16
C LEU A 119 -15.32 -8.45 1.31
N VAL A 120 -16.06 -7.34 1.43
CA VAL A 120 -17.09 -7.19 2.47
C VAL A 120 -18.20 -8.22 2.30
N MET A 121 -18.68 -8.41 1.07
CA MET A 121 -19.70 -9.42 0.78
C MET A 121 -19.19 -10.83 1.04
N TRP A 122 -17.96 -11.12 0.65
CA TRP A 122 -17.36 -12.44 0.89
C TRP A 122 -17.26 -12.75 2.39
N ILE A 123 -16.86 -11.77 3.20
CA ILE A 123 -16.80 -11.92 4.67
C ILE A 123 -18.19 -12.21 5.24
N LYS A 124 -19.22 -11.50 4.79
CA LYS A 124 -20.61 -11.71 5.23
C LYS A 124 -21.12 -13.11 4.88
N ASP A 125 -20.81 -13.58 3.66
CA ASP A 125 -21.29 -14.87 3.16
C ASP A 125 -20.58 -16.06 3.84
N ASN A 126 -19.41 -15.84 4.42
CA ASN A 126 -18.58 -16.88 5.04
C ASN A 126 -18.51 -16.78 6.57
N GLN A 127 -19.40 -16.05 7.17
CA GLN A 127 -19.54 -15.99 8.63
C GLN A 127 -20.39 -17.13 9.18
#